data_c59a3920319b6c1fc424cf4b6c5f3e4e
#
_entry.id   c59a3920319b6c1fc424cf4b6c5f3e4e
#
_cell.length_a   1.000
_cell.length_b   1.000
_cell.length_c   1.000
_cell.angle_alpha   90.00
_cell.angle_beta   90.00
_cell.angle_gamma   90.00
#
_symmetry.space_group_name_H-M   'P 1'
#
loop_
_entity.id
_entity.type
_entity.pdbx_description
1 polymer ?
#
loop_
_entity_poly.entity_id
_entity_poly.type
_entity_poly.pdbx_seq_one_letter_code
_entity_poly.pdbx_strand_id
1 'polypeptide(L)'
;MSDTERDALEAGNVWWDGELFSGMPEWDKLLSLPVPELSGEEQEFLDGPCEEFCSMLDDWEISHVRGDLPPEAWAFLKKHKFFAMIIPKQFGGLEFSAYANAMVIAKLASRSPVASSTVGVPNSLGPAELLLHYGTDEQKDRWLPGLASGDEIPCFALTSPQAGSDAAALIDSGVICKGTFKGKKTVGIMLNWEKRYITLAPVATVLGLAFKLYDPDHLIGDQDEYGITAALIPTDMPGVEIGRRHNPLNIPFQNGPTSGKDVFVPLDYIIGGKEMAGKGWKMLVELLSVGRAITLPSSAAGGSQAGAYAAGAYTQLRRQFGLPVARFDGVGEALARIAGHTYIMNAAVSVTSSAIDQGEKPAVPSAILKYHCTELARKVANDTMDVHGGKAIMMGPRNYSGHPYMATPIAITVEGANILTRSLIIFGQGAMRCHPYVLRELEAAQEKDTERGLVEFDDALFSHIGYAISNAARAFFLAFTHAKFSRVPLNTPTRRYYQNVNRYSAAFALTTDVAMLTAVSYTHLRAHETRHDLVCRLLLEK
;
A
#
# COMPACT_ATOMS: atom_id res chain seq x y z
N MET A 1 -22.37 -5.91 10.52
CA MET A 1 -21.14 -5.25 10.07
C MET A 1 -20.54 -4.55 11.29
N SER A 2 -19.30 -4.83 11.64
CA SER A 2 -18.61 -4.14 12.75
C SER A 2 -18.23 -2.71 12.34
N ASP A 3 -17.91 -1.85 13.32
CA ASP A 3 -17.49 -0.47 13.01
C ASP A 3 -16.19 -0.45 12.19
N THR A 4 -15.25 -1.35 12.49
CA THR A 4 -14.00 -1.47 11.71
C THR A 4 -14.22 -1.94 10.27
N GLU A 5 -15.20 -2.80 10.02
CA GLU A 5 -15.59 -3.18 8.66
C GLU A 5 -16.26 -2.01 7.92
N ARG A 6 -17.10 -1.26 8.62
CA ARG A 6 -17.74 -0.06 8.05
C ARG A 6 -16.70 0.97 7.67
N ASP A 7 -15.79 1.33 8.58
CA ASP A 7 -14.69 2.26 8.28
C ASP A 7 -13.87 1.81 7.06
N ALA A 8 -13.60 0.50 6.93
CA ALA A 8 -12.86 -0.03 5.80
C ALA A 8 -13.65 0.02 4.47
N LEU A 9 -14.98 -0.09 4.51
CA LEU A 9 -15.83 0.05 3.33
C LEU A 9 -16.07 1.52 2.94
N GLU A 10 -16.09 2.42 3.90
CA GLU A 10 -16.24 3.86 3.67
C GLU A 10 -14.91 4.56 3.28
N ALA A 11 -13.77 3.92 3.55
CA ALA A 11 -12.45 4.50 3.28
C ALA A 11 -12.18 4.67 1.78
N GLY A 12 -11.78 5.88 1.38
CA GLY A 12 -11.50 6.21 -0.02
C GLY A 12 -12.77 6.27 -0.87
N ASN A 13 -12.60 6.25 -2.19
CA ASN A 13 -13.70 6.29 -3.16
C ASN A 13 -13.63 5.12 -4.16
N VAL A 14 -14.77 4.83 -4.78
CA VAL A 14 -14.84 3.96 -5.95
C VAL A 14 -14.49 4.82 -7.16
N TRP A 15 -13.46 4.40 -7.88
CA TRP A 15 -12.96 5.08 -9.07
C TRP A 15 -13.34 4.26 -10.33
N TRP A 16 -12.44 4.15 -11.29
CA TRP A 16 -12.71 3.38 -12.52
C TRP A 16 -12.83 1.86 -12.30
N ASP A 17 -12.40 1.35 -11.17
CA ASP A 17 -12.65 -0.04 -10.75
C ASP A 17 -14.14 -0.38 -10.68
N GLY A 18 -15.00 0.57 -10.29
CA GLY A 18 -16.46 0.41 -10.35
C GLY A 18 -16.98 0.15 -11.77
N GLU A 19 -16.36 0.71 -12.79
CA GLU A 19 -16.75 0.47 -14.19
C GLU A 19 -16.55 -0.99 -14.60
N LEU A 20 -15.57 -1.68 -14.04
CA LEU A 20 -15.35 -3.10 -14.31
C LEU A 20 -16.48 -3.97 -13.74
N PHE A 21 -17.12 -3.53 -12.66
CA PHE A 21 -18.28 -4.20 -12.08
C PHE A 21 -19.58 -3.86 -12.80
N SER A 22 -19.65 -2.79 -13.58
CA SER A 22 -20.85 -2.44 -14.37
C SER A 22 -21.17 -3.45 -15.46
N GLY A 23 -20.17 -4.21 -15.93
CA GLY A 23 -20.27 -5.08 -17.09
C GLY A 23 -20.26 -4.35 -18.43
N MET A 24 -20.13 -3.02 -18.41
CA MET A 24 -20.05 -2.14 -19.57
C MET A 24 -19.22 -0.89 -19.24
N PRO A 25 -17.89 -1.02 -19.14
CA PRO A 25 -17.02 0.05 -18.68
C PRO A 25 -17.13 1.32 -19.54
N GLU A 26 -17.22 2.48 -18.88
CA GLU A 26 -17.16 3.79 -19.49
C GLU A 26 -15.68 4.20 -19.68
N TRP A 27 -15.19 4.04 -20.88
CA TRP A 27 -13.79 4.29 -21.20
C TRP A 27 -13.38 5.76 -21.11
N ASP A 28 -14.31 6.68 -21.39
CA ASP A 28 -14.01 8.11 -21.41
C ASP A 28 -13.55 8.60 -20.03
N LYS A 29 -14.08 8.03 -18.93
CA LYS A 29 -13.62 8.33 -17.56
C LYS A 29 -12.12 8.00 -17.37
N LEU A 30 -11.66 6.87 -17.91
CA LEU A 30 -10.24 6.49 -17.82
C LEU A 30 -9.38 7.29 -18.78
N LEU A 31 -9.84 7.49 -20.00
CA LEU A 31 -9.07 8.14 -21.06
C LEU A 31 -9.01 9.67 -20.93
N SER A 32 -9.87 10.26 -20.09
CA SER A 32 -9.80 11.69 -19.74
C SER A 32 -8.74 12.03 -18.67
N LEU A 33 -8.15 11.00 -18.02
CA LEU A 33 -7.04 11.26 -17.11
C LEU A 33 -5.88 11.92 -17.84
N PRO A 34 -5.30 12.98 -17.28
CA PRO A 34 -4.12 13.58 -17.84
C PRO A 34 -2.94 12.59 -17.80
N VAL A 35 -2.11 12.63 -18.84
CA VAL A 35 -0.82 11.95 -18.77
C VAL A 35 0.00 12.63 -17.67
N PRO A 36 0.50 11.89 -16.68
CA PRO A 36 1.24 12.52 -15.60
C PRO A 36 2.58 13.06 -16.12
N GLU A 37 2.90 14.28 -15.72
CA GLU A 37 4.14 14.96 -16.07
C GLU A 37 4.79 15.50 -14.79
N LEU A 38 6.11 15.46 -14.73
CA LEU A 38 6.87 16.07 -13.65
C LEU A 38 6.94 17.58 -13.87
N SER A 39 6.79 18.35 -12.81
CA SER A 39 7.15 19.77 -12.81
C SER A 39 8.67 19.95 -13.01
N GLY A 40 9.11 21.16 -13.34
CA GLY A 40 10.55 21.45 -13.50
C GLY A 40 11.35 21.12 -12.24
N GLU A 41 10.82 21.45 -11.06
CA GLU A 41 11.46 21.17 -9.78
C GLU A 41 11.57 19.66 -9.48
N GLU A 42 10.50 18.91 -9.77
CA GLU A 42 10.47 17.45 -9.60
C GLU A 42 11.45 16.75 -10.55
N GLN A 43 11.52 17.22 -11.80
CA GLN A 43 12.47 16.70 -12.78
C GLN A 43 13.92 17.02 -12.38
N GLU A 44 14.20 18.24 -11.92
CA GLU A 44 15.53 18.63 -11.41
C GLU A 44 15.93 17.79 -10.20
N PHE A 45 14.99 17.48 -9.31
CA PHE A 45 15.26 16.59 -8.17
C PHE A 45 15.59 15.17 -8.62
N LEU A 46 14.86 14.65 -9.59
CA LEU A 46 15.06 13.30 -10.11
C LEU A 46 16.41 13.17 -10.86
N ASP A 47 16.78 14.18 -11.65
CA ASP A 47 18.01 14.16 -12.45
C ASP A 47 19.25 14.60 -11.67
N GLY A 48 19.09 15.40 -10.62
CA GLY A 48 20.15 15.88 -9.74
C GLY A 48 20.27 15.03 -8.46
N PRO A 49 19.63 15.44 -7.35
CA PRO A 49 19.81 14.79 -6.05
C PRO A 49 19.54 13.29 -6.06
N CYS A 50 18.52 12.82 -6.78
CA CYS A 50 18.20 11.40 -6.82
C CYS A 50 19.24 10.59 -7.58
N GLU A 51 19.76 11.11 -8.71
CA GLU A 51 20.86 10.48 -9.46
C GLU A 51 22.16 10.46 -8.66
N GLU A 52 22.49 11.59 -8.02
CA GLU A 52 23.69 11.69 -7.17
C GLU A 52 23.62 10.68 -6.03
N PHE A 53 22.46 10.60 -5.34
CA PHE A 53 22.26 9.63 -4.28
C PHE A 53 22.42 8.19 -4.77
N CYS A 54 21.82 7.84 -5.92
CA CYS A 54 21.96 6.52 -6.52
C CYS A 54 23.44 6.18 -6.83
N SER A 55 24.23 7.17 -7.22
CA SER A 55 25.66 6.98 -7.51
C SER A 55 26.52 6.72 -6.27
N MET A 56 26.07 7.16 -5.08
CA MET A 56 26.73 6.93 -3.80
C MET A 56 26.54 5.49 -3.28
N LEU A 57 25.57 4.75 -3.80
CA LEU A 57 25.18 3.45 -3.25
C LEU A 57 26.03 2.32 -3.83
N ASP A 58 26.76 1.62 -2.97
CA ASP A 58 27.33 0.31 -3.21
C ASP A 58 26.52 -0.74 -2.46
N ASP A 59 25.68 -1.48 -3.20
CA ASP A 59 24.76 -2.45 -2.60
C ASP A 59 25.47 -3.62 -1.91
N TRP A 60 26.67 -4.01 -2.37
CA TRP A 60 27.48 -5.02 -1.70
C TRP A 60 28.04 -4.51 -0.37
N GLU A 61 28.57 -3.30 -0.33
CA GLU A 61 29.06 -2.69 0.90
C GLU A 61 27.91 -2.52 1.92
N ILE A 62 26.76 -2.00 1.47
CA ILE A 62 25.56 -1.85 2.29
C ILE A 62 25.14 -3.19 2.90
N SER A 63 25.06 -4.24 2.10
CA SER A 63 24.45 -5.50 2.51
C SER A 63 25.39 -6.47 3.22
N HIS A 64 26.69 -6.48 2.88
CA HIS A 64 27.64 -7.48 3.37
C HIS A 64 28.74 -6.93 4.27
N VAL A 65 29.00 -5.63 4.23
CA VAL A 65 30.07 -5.02 5.03
C VAL A 65 29.48 -4.21 6.17
N ARG A 66 28.60 -3.26 5.87
CA ARG A 66 28.02 -2.35 6.87
C ARG A 66 26.76 -2.88 7.52
N GLY A 67 25.91 -3.53 6.76
CA GLY A 67 24.56 -3.86 7.18
C GLY A 67 23.64 -2.63 7.33
N ASP A 68 23.96 -1.51 6.69
CA ASP A 68 23.24 -0.24 6.71
C ASP A 68 23.69 0.66 5.56
N LEU A 69 22.94 1.74 5.31
CA LEU A 69 23.40 2.85 4.47
C LEU A 69 24.62 3.53 5.12
N PRO A 70 25.60 3.98 4.34
CA PRO A 70 26.73 4.72 4.87
C PRO A 70 26.28 6.05 5.51
N PRO A 71 26.99 6.58 6.53
CA PRO A 71 26.62 7.83 7.19
C PRO A 71 26.47 9.02 6.25
N GLU A 72 27.29 9.11 5.22
CA GLU A 72 27.21 10.14 4.18
C GLU A 72 25.92 10.03 3.37
N ALA A 73 25.41 8.81 3.13
CA ALA A 73 24.13 8.59 2.47
C ALA A 73 22.96 9.05 3.37
N TRP A 74 22.98 8.74 4.66
CA TRP A 74 21.99 9.26 5.62
C TRP A 74 22.00 10.80 5.67
N ALA A 75 23.18 11.41 5.72
CA ALA A 75 23.34 12.87 5.71
C ALA A 75 22.80 13.50 4.41
N PHE A 76 23.05 12.83 3.27
CA PHE A 76 22.56 13.25 1.97
C PHE A 76 21.04 13.23 1.88
N LEU A 77 20.41 12.12 2.34
CA LEU A 77 18.94 11.98 2.37
C LEU A 77 18.29 13.12 3.17
N LYS A 78 18.84 13.45 4.34
CA LYS A 78 18.36 14.56 5.18
C LYS A 78 18.55 15.90 4.48
N LYS A 79 19.77 16.20 4.02
CA LYS A 79 20.12 17.46 3.36
C LYS A 79 19.20 17.77 2.17
N HIS A 80 18.88 16.75 1.37
CA HIS A 80 18.07 16.89 0.17
C HIS A 80 16.58 16.56 0.40
N LYS A 81 16.16 16.38 1.67
CA LYS A 81 14.75 16.23 2.08
C LYS A 81 14.02 15.02 1.47
N PHE A 82 14.73 13.93 1.25
CA PHE A 82 14.11 12.70 0.73
C PHE A 82 13.02 12.12 1.63
N PHE A 83 13.00 12.47 2.92
CA PHE A 83 11.97 12.05 3.87
C PHE A 83 10.73 12.96 3.85
N ALA A 84 10.75 14.03 3.06
CA ALA A 84 9.76 15.09 3.08
C ALA A 84 9.15 15.39 1.70
N MET A 85 9.11 14.40 0.81
CA MET A 85 8.55 14.60 -0.54
C MET A 85 7.08 15.02 -0.49
N ILE A 86 6.29 14.44 0.41
CA ILE A 86 4.85 14.74 0.56
C ILE A 86 4.56 15.91 1.50
N ILE A 87 5.54 16.37 2.28
CA ILE A 87 5.32 17.46 3.24
C ILE A 87 5.26 18.79 2.48
N PRO A 88 4.24 19.67 2.76
CA PRO A 88 4.12 20.97 2.12
C PRO A 88 5.33 21.88 2.36
N LYS A 89 5.60 22.74 1.40
CA LYS A 89 6.71 23.71 1.43
C LYS A 89 6.64 24.65 2.64
N GLN A 90 5.45 25.02 3.09
CA GLN A 90 5.26 25.85 4.29
C GLN A 90 5.85 25.22 5.56
N PHE A 91 5.95 23.91 5.64
CA PHE A 91 6.61 23.18 6.75
C PHE A 91 8.05 22.75 6.40
N GLY A 92 8.59 23.23 5.29
CA GLY A 92 9.95 22.95 4.86
C GLY A 92 10.11 21.68 4.01
N GLY A 93 9.03 21.02 3.57
CA GLY A 93 9.04 19.87 2.67
C GLY A 93 9.23 20.23 1.20
N LEU A 94 9.01 19.25 0.33
CA LEU A 94 9.13 19.40 -1.13
C LEU A 94 7.78 19.57 -1.83
N GLU A 95 6.69 19.11 -1.23
CA GLU A 95 5.33 19.18 -1.78
C GLU A 95 5.22 18.58 -3.18
N PHE A 96 5.84 17.42 -3.37
CA PHE A 96 5.87 16.71 -4.64
C PHE A 96 4.55 15.99 -4.91
N SER A 97 4.22 15.88 -6.20
CA SER A 97 3.09 15.08 -6.68
C SER A 97 3.24 13.60 -6.33
N ALA A 98 2.13 12.86 -6.34
CA ALA A 98 2.14 11.42 -6.19
C ALA A 98 2.97 10.74 -7.31
N TYR A 99 2.91 11.30 -8.52
CA TYR A 99 3.70 10.81 -9.64
C TYR A 99 5.21 11.03 -9.42
N ALA A 100 5.63 12.20 -8.94
CA ALA A 100 7.04 12.47 -8.63
C ALA A 100 7.55 11.54 -7.52
N ASN A 101 6.76 11.37 -6.44
CA ASN A 101 7.08 10.41 -5.37
C ASN A 101 7.26 9.00 -5.95
N ALA A 102 6.35 8.55 -6.81
CA ALA A 102 6.43 7.25 -7.48
C ALA A 102 7.72 7.10 -8.31
N MET A 103 8.10 8.14 -9.08
CA MET A 103 9.30 8.12 -9.92
C MET A 103 10.60 8.10 -9.08
N VAL A 104 10.67 8.87 -8.00
CA VAL A 104 11.81 8.82 -7.06
C VAL A 104 11.95 7.43 -6.45
N ILE A 105 10.88 6.87 -5.92
CA ILE A 105 10.90 5.52 -5.33
C ILE A 105 11.31 4.47 -6.36
N ALA A 106 10.79 4.54 -7.60
CA ALA A 106 11.16 3.63 -8.68
C ALA A 106 12.67 3.74 -9.01
N LYS A 107 13.20 4.95 -9.09
CA LYS A 107 14.63 5.18 -9.37
C LYS A 107 15.51 4.62 -8.24
N LEU A 108 15.16 4.86 -6.99
CA LEU A 108 15.87 4.30 -5.84
C LEU A 108 15.84 2.76 -5.82
N ALA A 109 14.66 2.17 -6.10
CA ALA A 109 14.48 0.72 -6.14
C ALA A 109 15.26 0.06 -7.29
N SER A 110 15.48 0.77 -8.39
CA SER A 110 16.33 0.29 -9.49
C SER A 110 17.80 0.14 -9.09
N ARG A 111 18.21 0.80 -8.00
CA ARG A 111 19.59 0.79 -7.50
C ARG A 111 19.76 -0.02 -6.23
N SER A 112 18.87 0.18 -5.24
CA SER A 112 18.98 -0.50 -3.93
C SER A 112 17.61 -0.67 -3.26
N PRO A 113 17.25 -1.91 -2.86
CA PRO A 113 16.03 -2.14 -2.08
C PRO A 113 16.10 -1.51 -0.67
N VAL A 114 17.31 -1.33 -0.13
CA VAL A 114 17.53 -0.66 1.17
C VAL A 114 17.18 0.82 1.06
N ALA A 115 17.67 1.50 0.03
CA ALA A 115 17.42 2.92 -0.19
C ALA A 115 15.92 3.21 -0.43
N SER A 116 15.27 2.42 -1.30
CA SER A 116 13.84 2.62 -1.59
C SER A 116 12.96 2.37 -0.37
N SER A 117 13.27 1.36 0.46
CA SER A 117 12.54 1.11 1.70
C SER A 117 12.74 2.21 2.74
N THR A 118 13.96 2.75 2.84
CA THR A 118 14.31 3.82 3.78
C THR A 118 13.58 5.12 3.45
N VAL A 119 13.49 5.49 2.18
CA VAL A 119 12.81 6.71 1.71
C VAL A 119 11.30 6.53 1.59
N GLY A 120 10.85 5.32 1.23
CA GLY A 120 9.46 5.05 0.96
C GLY A 120 8.55 5.20 2.18
N VAL A 121 8.97 4.72 3.36
CA VAL A 121 8.11 4.72 4.56
C VAL A 121 7.77 6.13 5.06
N PRO A 122 8.69 7.09 5.21
CA PRO A 122 8.34 8.45 5.61
C PRO A 122 7.34 9.13 4.67
N ASN A 123 7.36 8.78 3.40
CA ASN A 123 6.52 9.38 2.35
C ASN A 123 5.24 8.59 2.02
N SER A 124 4.90 7.56 2.79
CA SER A 124 3.69 6.75 2.53
C SER A 124 2.97 6.28 3.79
N LEU A 125 3.70 5.75 4.76
CA LEU A 125 3.16 5.19 5.99
C LEU A 125 3.65 5.97 7.23
N GLY A 126 4.34 7.07 7.00
CA GLY A 126 4.88 7.90 8.07
C GLY A 126 3.81 8.73 8.75
N PRO A 127 4.06 9.18 9.99
CA PRO A 127 3.18 10.12 10.70
C PRO A 127 2.88 11.41 9.96
N ALA A 128 3.71 11.83 9.00
CA ALA A 128 3.51 13.05 8.25
C ALA A 128 2.17 13.07 7.52
N GLU A 129 1.81 12.00 6.82
CA GLU A 129 0.53 11.88 6.12
C GLU A 129 -0.66 11.98 7.09
N LEU A 130 -0.57 11.29 8.24
CA LEU A 130 -1.59 11.36 9.29
C LEU A 130 -1.74 12.77 9.85
N LEU A 131 -0.63 13.46 10.11
CA LEU A 131 -0.63 14.83 10.59
C LEU A 131 -1.24 15.81 9.59
N LEU A 132 -0.91 15.69 8.31
CA LEU A 132 -1.43 16.57 7.27
C LEU A 132 -2.95 16.52 7.19
N HIS A 133 -3.53 15.32 7.32
CA HIS A 133 -4.98 15.12 7.20
C HIS A 133 -5.74 15.29 8.51
N TYR A 134 -5.19 14.88 9.64
CA TYR A 134 -5.91 14.79 10.91
C TYR A 134 -5.27 15.59 12.04
N GLY A 135 -3.99 15.97 11.93
CA GLY A 135 -3.28 16.71 12.97
C GLY A 135 -3.89 18.08 13.23
N THR A 136 -3.85 18.53 14.49
CA THR A 136 -4.16 19.92 14.82
C THR A 136 -3.06 20.84 14.27
N ASP A 137 -3.33 22.13 14.15
CA ASP A 137 -2.33 23.10 13.65
C ASP A 137 -1.09 23.11 14.54
N GLU A 138 -1.26 23.01 15.87
CA GLU A 138 -0.16 22.93 16.84
C GLU A 138 0.68 21.66 16.64
N GLN A 139 0.04 20.54 16.29
CA GLN A 139 0.75 19.29 16.00
C GLN A 139 1.52 19.39 14.68
N LYS A 140 0.93 19.98 13.65
CA LYS A 140 1.59 20.21 12.35
C LYS A 140 2.81 21.11 12.52
N ASP A 141 2.65 22.26 13.22
CA ASP A 141 3.74 23.20 13.48
C ASP A 141 4.87 22.59 14.32
N ARG A 142 4.53 21.69 15.23
CA ARG A 142 5.50 21.02 16.09
C ARG A 142 6.31 19.95 15.36
N TRP A 143 5.65 19.11 14.57
CA TRP A 143 6.25 17.88 14.07
C TRP A 143 6.72 17.95 12.61
N LEU A 144 5.93 18.60 11.73
CA LEU A 144 6.23 18.57 10.29
C LEU A 144 7.58 19.22 9.94
N PRO A 145 8.02 20.33 10.56
CA PRO A 145 9.35 20.89 10.27
C PRO A 145 10.50 19.94 10.62
N GLY A 146 10.42 19.24 11.77
CA GLY A 146 11.42 18.24 12.16
C GLY A 146 11.44 17.02 11.25
N LEU A 147 10.27 16.54 10.81
CA LEU A 147 10.14 15.48 9.81
C LEU A 147 10.70 15.93 8.45
N ALA A 148 10.48 17.19 8.07
CA ALA A 148 10.95 17.75 6.81
C ALA A 148 12.47 17.93 6.76
N SER A 149 13.09 18.34 7.88
CA SER A 149 14.55 18.47 7.98
C SER A 149 15.25 17.11 8.12
N GLY A 150 14.51 16.06 8.54
CA GLY A 150 15.07 14.76 8.90
C GLY A 150 15.73 14.74 10.29
N ASP A 151 15.52 15.78 11.12
CA ASP A 151 15.88 15.75 12.54
C ASP A 151 14.98 14.75 13.27
N GLU A 152 13.69 14.68 12.85
CA GLU A 152 12.78 13.64 13.26
C GLU A 152 12.70 12.55 12.17
N ILE A 153 13.01 11.31 12.55
CA ILE A 153 12.85 10.13 11.68
C ILE A 153 11.62 9.37 12.17
N PRO A 154 10.58 9.25 11.33
CA PRO A 154 9.36 8.59 11.73
C PRO A 154 9.42 7.08 11.50
N CYS A 155 8.65 6.33 12.31
CA CYS A 155 8.19 5.00 11.95
C CYS A 155 6.72 4.83 12.30
N PHE A 156 6.05 3.79 11.76
CA PHE A 156 4.67 3.49 12.09
C PHE A 156 4.54 2.12 12.77
N ALA A 157 4.23 2.13 14.08
CA ALA A 157 4.19 0.97 14.95
C ALA A 157 2.76 0.39 15.01
N LEU A 158 2.39 -0.43 14.02
CA LEU A 158 1.08 -1.10 13.92
C LEU A 158 1.16 -2.58 14.28
N THR A 159 1.99 -3.35 13.58
CA THR A 159 2.05 -4.81 13.71
C THR A 159 2.56 -5.24 15.07
N SER A 160 1.81 -6.12 15.75
CA SER A 160 2.16 -6.73 17.04
C SER A 160 2.27 -8.27 16.92
N PRO A 161 2.78 -8.98 17.94
CA PRO A 161 2.91 -10.43 17.89
C PRO A 161 1.60 -11.16 17.59
N GLN A 162 0.46 -10.65 18.03
CA GLN A 162 -0.87 -11.22 17.86
C GLN A 162 -1.64 -10.65 16.67
N ALA A 163 -1.26 -9.47 16.18
CA ALA A 163 -1.98 -8.74 15.15
C ALA A 163 -1.08 -8.41 13.95
N GLY A 164 -1.15 -9.25 12.91
CA GLY A 164 -0.48 -9.07 11.63
C GLY A 164 -1.48 -8.70 10.53
N SER A 165 -1.98 -9.70 9.81
CA SER A 165 -3.03 -9.50 8.80
C SER A 165 -4.34 -9.00 9.38
N ASP A 166 -4.70 -9.49 10.58
CA ASP A 166 -5.77 -8.91 11.38
C ASP A 166 -5.20 -7.81 12.28
N ALA A 167 -4.99 -6.64 11.69
CA ALA A 167 -4.40 -5.51 12.38
C ALA A 167 -5.34 -4.92 13.47
N ALA A 168 -6.64 -5.11 13.35
CA ALA A 168 -7.62 -4.67 14.33
C ALA A 168 -7.60 -5.51 15.62
N ALA A 169 -7.05 -6.72 15.59
CA ALA A 169 -6.91 -7.60 16.76
C ALA A 169 -5.75 -7.23 17.70
N LEU A 170 -5.13 -6.07 17.53
CA LEU A 170 -4.06 -5.60 18.41
C LEU A 170 -4.53 -5.55 19.87
N ILE A 171 -3.62 -5.91 20.77
CA ILE A 171 -3.86 -5.92 22.22
C ILE A 171 -3.09 -4.82 22.98
N ASP A 172 -2.28 -4.06 22.24
CA ASP A 172 -1.58 -2.90 22.78
C ASP A 172 -2.59 -1.90 23.32
N SER A 173 -2.33 -1.33 24.49
CA SER A 173 -3.32 -0.55 25.24
C SER A 173 -2.81 0.81 25.69
N GLY A 174 -3.72 1.75 25.76
CA GLY A 174 -3.55 3.02 26.45
C GLY A 174 -4.72 3.23 27.42
N VAL A 175 -4.42 3.55 28.66
CA VAL A 175 -5.43 3.84 29.68
C VAL A 175 -5.33 5.31 30.05
N ILE A 176 -6.45 6.02 29.93
CA ILE A 176 -6.53 7.42 30.34
C ILE A 176 -6.47 7.50 31.85
N CYS A 177 -5.58 8.33 32.35
CA CYS A 177 -5.36 8.50 33.80
C CYS A 177 -4.77 9.87 34.11
N LYS A 178 -4.78 10.22 35.39
CA LYS A 178 -4.10 11.41 35.92
C LYS A 178 -2.64 11.08 36.20
N GLY A 179 -1.71 11.86 35.67
CA GLY A 179 -0.28 11.66 35.83
C GLY A 179 0.49 12.97 35.94
N THR A 180 1.81 12.86 35.90
CA THR A 180 2.72 14.02 35.89
C THR A 180 3.56 13.97 34.65
N PHE A 181 3.50 15.00 33.82
CA PHE A 181 4.31 15.15 32.60
C PHE A 181 5.14 16.42 32.68
N LYS A 182 6.47 16.30 32.56
CA LYS A 182 7.42 17.44 32.69
C LYS A 182 7.14 18.31 33.91
N GLY A 183 6.85 17.65 35.08
CA GLY A 183 6.61 18.30 36.35
C GLY A 183 5.20 18.91 36.55
N LYS A 184 4.32 18.80 35.54
CA LYS A 184 2.93 19.30 35.62
C LYS A 184 1.95 18.14 35.76
N LYS A 185 0.99 18.23 36.67
CA LYS A 185 -0.14 17.29 36.77
C LYS A 185 -1.06 17.50 35.56
N THR A 186 -1.38 16.44 34.85
CA THR A 186 -2.26 16.47 33.70
C THR A 186 -3.03 15.17 33.56
N VAL A 187 -4.12 15.18 32.79
CA VAL A 187 -4.75 13.98 32.27
C VAL A 187 -3.95 13.55 31.04
N GLY A 188 -3.65 12.28 30.94
CA GLY A 188 -2.88 11.70 29.86
C GLY A 188 -3.20 10.23 29.68
N ILE A 189 -2.35 9.54 28.97
CA ILE A 189 -2.51 8.13 28.61
C ILE A 189 -1.32 7.34 29.14
N MET A 190 -1.58 6.27 29.85
CA MET A 190 -0.59 5.27 30.25
C MET A 190 -0.57 4.18 29.17
N LEU A 191 0.52 4.12 28.41
CA LEU A 191 0.66 3.26 27.24
C LEU A 191 1.48 2.02 27.54
N ASN A 192 1.02 0.86 27.01
CA ASN A 192 1.74 -0.39 27.02
C ASN A 192 1.62 -1.06 25.64
N TRP A 193 2.75 -1.40 25.01
CA TRP A 193 2.75 -2.02 23.69
C TRP A 193 3.93 -2.95 23.47
N GLU A 194 3.76 -3.87 22.50
CA GLU A 194 4.82 -4.70 21.95
C GLU A 194 4.62 -4.79 20.44
N LYS A 195 5.49 -4.13 19.67
CA LYS A 195 5.44 -4.08 18.21
C LYS A 195 6.64 -4.75 17.57
N ARG A 196 6.44 -5.32 16.37
CA ARG A 196 7.52 -6.00 15.63
C ARG A 196 7.44 -5.71 14.14
N TYR A 197 8.56 -5.95 13.45
CA TYR A 197 8.69 -5.74 12.00
C TYR A 197 8.52 -4.28 11.57
N ILE A 198 8.85 -3.34 12.46
CA ILE A 198 8.63 -1.93 12.20
C ILE A 198 9.82 -1.35 11.44
N THR A 199 9.55 -0.93 10.20
CA THR A 199 10.54 -0.27 9.36
C THR A 199 10.90 1.09 9.95
N LEU A 200 12.18 1.40 9.97
CA LEU A 200 12.82 2.55 10.60
C LEU A 200 12.82 2.58 12.14
N ALA A 201 12.14 1.67 12.86
CA ALA A 201 12.17 1.68 14.33
C ALA A 201 13.58 1.77 14.93
N PRO A 202 14.62 1.07 14.41
CA PRO A 202 15.97 1.17 14.97
C PRO A 202 16.60 2.56 14.94
N VAL A 203 16.14 3.46 14.08
CA VAL A 203 16.65 4.83 13.91
C VAL A 203 15.58 5.90 14.14
N ALA A 204 14.37 5.49 14.46
CA ALA A 204 13.26 6.41 14.64
C ALA A 204 13.44 7.28 15.88
N THR A 205 13.06 8.56 15.77
CA THR A 205 12.95 9.52 16.87
C THR A 205 11.51 9.68 17.32
N VAL A 206 10.54 9.35 16.45
CA VAL A 206 9.12 9.40 16.72
C VAL A 206 8.38 8.19 16.15
N LEU A 207 7.52 7.59 16.98
CA LEU A 207 6.63 6.49 16.61
C LEU A 207 5.24 7.05 16.32
N GLY A 208 4.65 6.71 15.17
CA GLY A 208 3.21 6.69 15.02
C GLY A 208 2.70 5.37 15.61
N LEU A 209 2.15 5.40 16.81
CA LEU A 209 1.73 4.21 17.57
C LEU A 209 0.22 4.01 17.45
N ALA A 210 -0.21 2.80 17.07
CA ALA A 210 -1.60 2.36 17.14
C ALA A 210 -1.83 1.44 18.35
N PHE A 211 -2.88 1.73 19.13
CA PHE A 211 -3.25 1.00 20.35
C PHE A 211 -4.74 1.13 20.63
N LYS A 212 -5.31 0.26 21.48
CA LYS A 212 -6.68 0.40 22.00
C LYS A 212 -6.71 1.35 23.19
N LEU A 213 -7.62 2.32 23.17
CA LEU A 213 -7.76 3.34 24.19
C LEU A 213 -8.94 3.03 25.11
N TYR A 214 -8.67 3.10 26.43
CA TYR A 214 -9.63 2.87 27.50
C TYR A 214 -9.69 4.08 28.44
N ASP A 215 -10.89 4.40 28.95
CA ASP A 215 -11.15 5.49 29.93
C ASP A 215 -12.07 5.02 31.06
N PRO A 216 -11.60 4.10 31.92
CA PRO A 216 -12.43 3.53 33.01
C PRO A 216 -12.84 4.56 34.08
N ASP A 217 -12.15 5.69 34.14
CA ASP A 217 -12.45 6.78 35.07
C ASP A 217 -13.28 7.91 34.45
N HIS A 218 -13.71 7.78 33.21
CA HIS A 218 -14.49 8.77 32.45
C HIS A 218 -13.88 10.18 32.46
N LEU A 219 -12.58 10.27 32.24
CA LEU A 219 -11.83 11.54 32.31
C LEU A 219 -11.96 12.39 31.03
N ILE A 220 -12.33 11.78 29.89
CA ILE A 220 -12.49 12.49 28.62
C ILE A 220 -13.89 12.35 27.99
N GLY A 221 -14.73 11.47 28.49
CA GLY A 221 -16.11 11.25 28.00
C GLY A 221 -16.83 10.14 28.74
N ASP A 222 -17.93 9.65 28.19
CA ASP A 222 -18.83 8.68 28.86
C ASP A 222 -18.61 7.22 28.43
N GLN A 223 -17.50 6.90 27.74
CA GLN A 223 -17.21 5.57 27.22
C GLN A 223 -16.03 4.95 27.98
N ASP A 224 -16.15 3.68 28.35
CA ASP A 224 -15.04 2.91 28.95
C ASP A 224 -13.98 2.52 27.90
N GLU A 225 -14.39 2.27 26.65
CA GLU A 225 -13.53 1.88 25.54
C GLU A 225 -13.80 2.74 24.32
N TYR A 226 -12.76 3.42 23.82
CA TYR A 226 -12.81 4.25 22.61
C TYR A 226 -12.41 3.48 21.36
N GLY A 227 -11.68 2.37 21.49
CA GLY A 227 -11.16 1.60 20.35
C GLY A 227 -9.78 2.04 19.90
N ILE A 228 -9.45 1.69 18.62
CA ILE A 228 -8.11 1.94 18.07
C ILE A 228 -7.86 3.43 17.92
N THR A 229 -6.78 3.87 18.54
CA THR A 229 -6.32 5.27 18.58
C THR A 229 -4.89 5.35 18.04
N ALA A 230 -4.54 6.43 17.38
CA ALA A 230 -3.19 6.70 16.88
C ALA A 230 -2.58 7.88 17.62
N ALA A 231 -1.33 7.76 18.06
CA ALA A 231 -0.60 8.81 18.75
C ALA A 231 0.86 8.91 18.28
N LEU A 232 1.47 10.08 18.48
CA LEU A 232 2.89 10.32 18.20
C LEU A 232 3.70 10.21 19.48
N ILE A 233 4.59 9.23 19.56
CA ILE A 233 5.38 8.94 20.75
C ILE A 233 6.87 9.14 20.45
N PRO A 234 7.54 10.14 21.07
CA PRO A 234 8.99 10.25 21.00
C PRO A 234 9.68 8.98 21.54
N THR A 235 10.73 8.54 20.86
CA THR A 235 11.43 7.30 21.24
C THR A 235 12.30 7.46 22.48
N ASP A 236 12.61 8.69 22.89
CA ASP A 236 13.37 9.03 24.10
C ASP A 236 12.52 9.08 25.39
N MET A 237 11.22 8.81 25.28
CA MET A 237 10.34 8.78 26.43
C MET A 237 10.71 7.64 27.38
N PRO A 238 10.66 7.90 28.71
CA PRO A 238 10.88 6.85 29.71
C PRO A 238 9.92 5.66 29.51
N GLY A 239 10.46 4.45 29.50
CA GLY A 239 9.71 3.21 29.31
C GLY A 239 9.60 2.78 27.85
N VAL A 240 10.08 3.56 26.88
CA VAL A 240 10.19 3.15 25.47
C VAL A 240 11.51 2.40 25.25
N GLU A 241 11.42 1.26 24.60
CA GLU A 241 12.57 0.43 24.22
C GLU A 241 12.54 0.12 22.74
N ILE A 242 13.67 0.30 22.07
CA ILE A 242 13.95 -0.18 20.73
C ILE A 242 14.76 -1.47 20.86
N GLY A 243 14.18 -2.59 20.39
CA GLY A 243 14.80 -3.90 20.53
C GLY A 243 15.82 -4.21 19.43
N ARG A 244 16.25 -5.48 19.41
CA ARG A 244 17.26 -5.94 18.45
C ARG A 244 16.72 -5.85 17.01
N ARG A 245 17.48 -5.22 16.14
CA ARG A 245 17.19 -5.08 14.71
C ARG A 245 16.91 -6.43 14.05
N HIS A 246 15.90 -6.47 13.19
CA HIS A 246 15.61 -7.59 12.31
C HIS A 246 16.52 -7.56 11.06
N ASN A 247 16.68 -8.70 10.42
CA ASN A 247 17.42 -8.83 9.16
C ASN A 247 16.56 -9.60 8.13
N PRO A 248 15.58 -8.95 7.47
CA PRO A 248 14.67 -9.61 6.55
C PRO A 248 15.40 -10.13 5.31
N LEU A 249 15.59 -11.46 5.20
CA LEU A 249 16.24 -12.13 4.08
C LEU A 249 17.60 -11.50 3.66
N ASN A 250 18.37 -11.07 4.65
CA ASN A 250 19.67 -10.39 4.46
C ASN A 250 19.60 -9.05 3.69
N ILE A 251 18.42 -8.41 3.66
CA ILE A 251 18.25 -7.05 3.16
C ILE A 251 18.29 -6.09 4.35
N PRO A 252 19.38 -5.32 4.50
CA PRO A 252 19.66 -4.60 5.74
C PRO A 252 19.04 -3.21 5.81
N PHE A 253 17.77 -3.05 5.40
CA PHE A 253 17.06 -1.81 5.74
C PHE A 253 16.73 -1.79 7.23
N GLN A 254 16.61 -0.60 7.80
CA GLN A 254 16.30 -0.44 9.22
C GLN A 254 14.91 -1.00 9.52
N ASN A 255 14.86 -2.09 10.28
CA ASN A 255 13.64 -2.77 10.70
C ASN A 255 13.85 -3.43 12.05
N GLY A 256 12.89 -3.30 12.96
CA GLY A 256 13.05 -3.84 14.30
C GLY A 256 11.76 -3.79 15.12
N PRO A 257 11.80 -4.35 16.34
CA PRO A 257 10.72 -4.24 17.31
C PRO A 257 10.83 -2.93 18.09
N THR A 258 9.70 -2.52 18.66
CA THR A 258 9.64 -1.49 19.69
C THR A 258 8.63 -1.91 20.75
N SER A 259 8.92 -1.62 22.01
CA SER A 259 8.02 -1.84 23.12
C SER A 259 7.94 -0.61 24.04
N GLY A 260 6.88 -0.52 24.77
CA GLY A 260 6.69 0.49 25.79
C GLY A 260 6.02 -0.11 27.01
N LYS A 261 6.54 0.25 28.19
CA LYS A 261 5.98 -0.16 29.46
C LYS A 261 5.74 1.06 30.33
N ASP A 262 4.47 1.24 30.72
CA ASP A 262 4.03 2.34 31.59
C ASP A 262 4.48 3.72 31.07
N VAL A 263 4.39 3.93 29.75
CA VAL A 263 4.77 5.18 29.09
C VAL A 263 3.64 6.18 29.22
N PHE A 264 3.85 7.25 30.02
CA PHE A 264 2.84 8.28 30.22
C PHE A 264 3.02 9.45 29.24
N VAL A 265 1.98 9.74 28.48
CA VAL A 265 1.93 10.88 27.53
C VAL A 265 0.66 11.72 27.74
N PRO A 266 0.69 13.05 27.51
CA PRO A 266 -0.50 13.89 27.51
C PRO A 266 -1.46 13.54 26.34
N LEU A 267 -2.73 13.95 26.46
CA LEU A 267 -3.76 13.70 25.43
C LEU A 267 -3.47 14.39 24.09
N ASP A 268 -2.73 15.47 24.08
CA ASP A 268 -2.30 16.19 22.87
C ASP A 268 -1.30 15.41 22.00
N TYR A 269 -0.85 14.22 22.46
CA TYR A 269 -0.08 13.28 21.67
C TYR A 269 -0.96 12.39 20.77
N ILE A 270 -2.28 12.29 21.03
CA ILE A 270 -3.24 11.68 20.10
C ILE A 270 -3.24 12.52 18.81
N ILE A 271 -3.09 11.90 17.65
CA ILE A 271 -3.16 12.60 16.36
C ILE A 271 -4.56 13.19 16.20
N GLY A 272 -4.64 14.51 16.01
CA GLY A 272 -5.90 15.26 15.99
C GLY A 272 -6.48 15.55 17.37
N GLY A 273 -5.74 15.28 18.45
CA GLY A 273 -6.15 15.56 19.83
C GLY A 273 -7.22 14.59 20.36
N LYS A 274 -7.76 14.92 21.52
CA LYS A 274 -8.73 14.06 22.23
C LYS A 274 -10.01 13.76 21.44
N GLU A 275 -10.41 14.64 20.53
CA GLU A 275 -11.61 14.50 19.68
C GLU A 275 -11.46 13.36 18.65
N MET A 276 -10.23 12.95 18.40
CA MET A 276 -9.88 11.85 17.52
C MET A 276 -9.58 10.53 18.26
N ALA A 277 -9.84 10.48 19.57
CA ALA A 277 -9.80 9.24 20.35
C ALA A 277 -10.73 8.18 19.73
N GLY A 278 -10.24 6.96 19.55
CA GLY A 278 -10.98 5.86 18.94
C GLY A 278 -11.10 5.90 17.42
N LYS A 279 -10.64 6.95 16.75
CA LYS A 279 -10.75 7.10 15.28
C LYS A 279 -9.48 6.68 14.52
N GLY A 280 -8.52 6.08 15.22
CA GLY A 280 -7.25 5.67 14.62
C GLY A 280 -7.41 4.62 13.52
N TRP A 281 -8.36 3.71 13.63
CA TRP A 281 -8.62 2.73 12.57
C TRP A 281 -9.06 3.39 11.27
N LYS A 282 -10.01 4.31 11.33
CA LYS A 282 -10.47 5.09 10.18
C LYS A 282 -9.30 5.83 9.52
N MET A 283 -8.50 6.54 10.31
CA MET A 283 -7.30 7.24 9.82
C MET A 283 -6.37 6.32 9.04
N LEU A 284 -6.14 5.12 9.59
CA LEU A 284 -5.23 4.13 8.98
C LEU A 284 -5.75 3.61 7.66
N VAL A 285 -7.01 3.18 7.60
CA VAL A 285 -7.55 2.58 6.37
C VAL A 285 -7.70 3.58 5.23
N GLU A 286 -7.99 4.85 5.55
CA GLU A 286 -8.07 5.93 4.56
C GLU A 286 -6.69 6.24 3.94
N LEU A 287 -5.65 6.40 4.76
CA LEU A 287 -4.33 6.85 4.30
C LEU A 287 -3.41 5.71 3.85
N LEU A 288 -3.53 4.53 4.46
CA LEU A 288 -2.76 3.35 4.00
C LEU A 288 -3.06 2.98 2.54
N SER A 289 -4.24 3.33 2.03
CA SER A 289 -4.59 3.04 0.64
C SER A 289 -3.78 3.88 -0.36
N VAL A 290 -3.53 5.14 -0.06
CA VAL A 290 -2.75 6.04 -0.93
C VAL A 290 -1.27 5.62 -0.93
N GLY A 291 -0.66 5.45 0.23
CA GLY A 291 0.74 5.01 0.35
C GLY A 291 0.98 3.65 -0.32
N ARG A 292 0.03 2.69 -0.16
CA ARG A 292 0.06 1.39 -0.82
C ARG A 292 0.05 1.49 -2.35
N ALA A 293 -0.64 2.48 -2.91
CA ALA A 293 -0.69 2.70 -4.37
C ALA A 293 0.64 3.16 -4.95
N ILE A 294 1.48 3.82 -4.16
CA ILE A 294 2.72 4.45 -4.62
C ILE A 294 3.95 3.59 -4.30
N THR A 295 4.24 3.35 -3.03
CA THR A 295 5.55 2.87 -2.59
C THR A 295 5.93 1.50 -3.15
N LEU A 296 5.11 0.46 -2.86
CA LEU A 296 5.44 -0.90 -3.29
C LEU A 296 5.28 -1.12 -4.79
N PRO A 297 4.23 -0.60 -5.47
CA PRO A 297 4.13 -0.70 -6.93
C PRO A 297 5.29 -0.01 -7.65
N SER A 298 5.72 1.17 -7.20
CA SER A 298 6.85 1.89 -7.81
C SER A 298 8.18 1.19 -7.56
N SER A 299 8.39 0.67 -6.35
CA SER A 299 9.58 -0.17 -6.06
C SER A 299 9.62 -1.42 -6.94
N ALA A 300 8.47 -2.08 -7.14
CA ALA A 300 8.36 -3.24 -8.02
C ALA A 300 8.64 -2.88 -9.49
N ALA A 301 8.09 -1.77 -9.97
CA ALA A 301 8.33 -1.26 -11.32
C ALA A 301 9.79 -0.88 -11.54
N GLY A 302 10.39 -0.11 -10.62
CA GLY A 302 11.79 0.34 -10.71
C GLY A 302 12.81 -0.81 -10.67
N GLY A 303 12.62 -1.75 -9.73
CA GLY A 303 13.45 -2.96 -9.69
C GLY A 303 13.31 -3.82 -10.95
N SER A 304 12.11 -3.88 -11.52
CA SER A 304 11.86 -4.59 -12.79
C SER A 304 12.47 -3.87 -13.99
N GLN A 305 12.48 -2.53 -14.02
CA GLN A 305 13.19 -1.75 -15.05
C GLN A 305 14.69 -2.07 -15.05
N ALA A 306 15.31 -2.08 -13.86
CA ALA A 306 16.72 -2.47 -13.72
C ALA A 306 16.96 -3.90 -14.21
N GLY A 307 16.07 -4.84 -13.84
CA GLY A 307 16.12 -6.22 -14.31
C GLY A 307 16.01 -6.33 -15.83
N ALA A 308 15.07 -5.60 -16.44
CA ALA A 308 14.87 -5.57 -17.90
C ALA A 308 16.11 -5.01 -18.63
N TYR A 309 16.64 -3.90 -18.13
CA TYR A 309 17.85 -3.29 -18.69
C TYR A 309 19.05 -4.24 -18.59
N ALA A 310 19.29 -4.79 -17.40
CA ALA A 310 20.41 -5.69 -17.15
C ALA A 310 20.31 -7.00 -17.98
N ALA A 311 19.13 -7.61 -18.02
CA ALA A 311 18.90 -8.83 -18.81
C ALA A 311 19.09 -8.58 -20.30
N GLY A 312 18.55 -7.45 -20.80
CA GLY A 312 18.72 -7.04 -22.20
C GLY A 312 20.20 -6.87 -22.57
N ALA A 313 20.94 -6.09 -21.78
CA ALA A 313 22.38 -5.86 -22.01
C ALA A 313 23.21 -7.15 -21.90
N TYR A 314 22.97 -7.93 -20.82
CA TYR A 314 23.70 -9.18 -20.60
C TYR A 314 23.54 -10.16 -21.74
N THR A 315 22.33 -10.38 -22.23
CA THR A 315 22.04 -11.35 -23.28
C THR A 315 22.62 -10.98 -24.63
N GLN A 316 22.83 -9.71 -24.91
CA GLN A 316 23.55 -9.25 -26.11
C GLN A 316 25.06 -9.48 -26.02
N LEU A 317 25.64 -9.35 -24.84
CA LEU A 317 27.08 -9.50 -24.62
C LEU A 317 27.49 -10.96 -24.40
N ARG A 318 26.71 -11.73 -23.65
CA ARG A 318 26.99 -13.14 -23.35
C ARG A 318 26.83 -13.99 -24.59
N ARG A 319 27.88 -14.72 -24.96
CA ARG A 319 27.87 -15.63 -26.12
C ARG A 319 27.97 -17.08 -25.68
N GLN A 320 27.17 -17.93 -26.25
CA GLN A 320 27.26 -19.39 -26.17
C GLN A 320 26.97 -19.98 -27.54
N PHE A 321 27.53 -21.15 -27.85
CA PHE A 321 27.39 -21.78 -29.17
C PHE A 321 27.72 -20.84 -30.35
N GLY A 322 28.67 -19.91 -30.13
CA GLY A 322 29.10 -18.94 -31.14
C GLY A 322 28.19 -17.72 -31.30
N LEU A 323 27.03 -17.63 -30.64
CA LEU A 323 26.03 -16.58 -30.79
C LEU A 323 25.77 -15.82 -29.46
N PRO A 324 25.34 -14.54 -29.51
CA PRO A 324 24.74 -13.89 -28.34
C PRO A 324 23.56 -14.72 -27.85
N VAL A 325 23.42 -14.90 -26.52
CA VAL A 325 22.35 -15.74 -25.97
C VAL A 325 20.97 -15.19 -26.24
N ALA A 326 20.82 -13.87 -26.49
CA ALA A 326 19.58 -13.24 -26.94
C ALA A 326 19.02 -13.80 -28.26
N ARG A 327 19.81 -14.56 -29.03
CA ARG A 327 19.39 -15.16 -30.30
C ARG A 327 18.64 -16.48 -30.13
N PHE A 328 18.61 -17.03 -28.93
CA PHE A 328 17.89 -18.26 -28.65
C PHE A 328 16.45 -17.97 -28.24
N ASP A 329 15.48 -18.64 -28.87
CA ASP A 329 14.04 -18.38 -28.66
C ASP A 329 13.62 -18.52 -27.20
N GLY A 330 14.14 -19.52 -26.47
CA GLY A 330 13.85 -19.68 -25.03
C GLY A 330 14.32 -18.52 -24.17
N VAL A 331 15.43 -17.86 -24.53
CA VAL A 331 15.90 -16.62 -23.89
C VAL A 331 15.02 -15.44 -24.32
N GLY A 332 14.66 -15.37 -25.60
CA GLY A 332 13.74 -14.38 -26.15
C GLY A 332 12.38 -14.37 -25.47
N GLU A 333 11.84 -15.56 -25.14
CA GLU A 333 10.59 -15.72 -24.40
C GLU A 333 10.69 -15.11 -22.99
N ALA A 334 11.76 -15.40 -22.24
CA ALA A 334 12.00 -14.81 -20.93
C ALA A 334 12.14 -13.28 -21.00
N LEU A 335 12.91 -12.77 -21.97
CA LEU A 335 13.05 -11.32 -22.19
C LEU A 335 11.72 -10.65 -22.52
N ALA A 336 10.86 -11.29 -23.31
CA ALA A 336 9.54 -10.78 -23.63
C ALA A 336 8.63 -10.68 -22.39
N ARG A 337 8.68 -11.69 -21.48
CA ARG A 337 7.97 -11.64 -20.19
C ARG A 337 8.51 -10.52 -19.30
N ILE A 338 9.82 -10.40 -19.17
CA ILE A 338 10.47 -9.33 -18.40
C ILE A 338 10.00 -7.96 -18.91
N ALA A 339 10.12 -7.71 -20.23
CA ALA A 339 9.74 -6.44 -20.83
C ALA A 339 8.24 -6.16 -20.70
N GLY A 340 7.38 -7.15 -21.00
CA GLY A 340 5.93 -7.00 -20.92
C GLY A 340 5.43 -6.73 -19.52
N HIS A 341 5.92 -7.47 -18.51
CA HIS A 341 5.54 -7.25 -17.11
C HIS A 341 6.02 -5.89 -16.61
N THR A 342 7.25 -5.49 -16.95
CA THR A 342 7.79 -4.17 -16.60
C THR A 342 6.95 -3.05 -17.20
N TYR A 343 6.57 -3.16 -18.48
CA TYR A 343 5.71 -2.19 -19.14
C TYR A 343 4.35 -2.04 -18.46
N ILE A 344 3.69 -3.17 -18.13
CA ILE A 344 2.39 -3.18 -17.45
C ILE A 344 2.49 -2.49 -16.08
N MET A 345 3.52 -2.81 -15.29
CA MET A 345 3.72 -2.19 -13.98
C MET A 345 3.92 -0.68 -14.07
N ASN A 346 4.75 -0.21 -15.00
CA ASN A 346 4.96 1.22 -15.22
C ASN A 346 3.66 1.94 -15.62
N ALA A 347 2.90 1.37 -16.56
CA ALA A 347 1.63 1.94 -16.99
C ALA A 347 0.64 2.02 -15.82
N ALA A 348 0.54 0.97 -15.00
CA ALA A 348 -0.35 0.93 -13.85
C ALA A 348 0.04 1.97 -12.78
N VAL A 349 1.33 2.11 -12.48
CA VAL A 349 1.85 3.15 -11.56
C VAL A 349 1.53 4.54 -12.09
N SER A 350 1.79 4.82 -13.37
CA SER A 350 1.52 6.13 -13.97
C SER A 350 0.04 6.50 -13.92
N VAL A 351 -0.85 5.58 -14.30
CA VAL A 351 -2.31 5.81 -14.28
C VAL A 351 -2.81 6.07 -12.86
N THR A 352 -2.34 5.28 -11.88
CA THR A 352 -2.84 5.41 -10.50
C THR A 352 -2.30 6.64 -9.80
N SER A 353 -1.01 6.99 -10.01
CA SER A 353 -0.46 8.23 -9.44
C SER A 353 -1.11 9.47 -10.06
N SER A 354 -1.39 9.47 -11.38
CA SER A 354 -2.17 10.53 -12.01
C SER A 354 -3.56 10.69 -11.39
N ALA A 355 -4.25 9.58 -11.11
CA ALA A 355 -5.56 9.63 -10.45
C ALA A 355 -5.46 10.24 -9.04
N ILE A 356 -4.45 9.87 -8.27
CA ILE A 356 -4.20 10.44 -6.93
C ILE A 356 -3.93 11.94 -7.03
N ASP A 357 -3.13 12.39 -7.99
CA ASP A 357 -2.85 13.81 -8.23
C ASP A 357 -4.10 14.60 -8.66
N GLN A 358 -5.14 13.93 -9.18
CA GLN A 358 -6.45 14.50 -9.45
C GLN A 358 -7.41 14.43 -8.24
N GLY A 359 -6.95 13.97 -7.08
CA GLY A 359 -7.72 13.91 -5.84
C GLY A 359 -8.46 12.59 -5.59
N GLU A 360 -8.27 11.58 -6.45
CA GLU A 360 -8.85 10.25 -6.23
C GLU A 360 -8.19 9.55 -5.03
N LYS A 361 -8.99 8.79 -4.29
CA LYS A 361 -8.54 7.97 -3.16
C LYS A 361 -8.80 6.48 -3.43
N PRO A 362 -8.02 5.86 -4.34
CA PRO A 362 -8.34 4.55 -4.93
C PRO A 362 -8.04 3.40 -3.97
N ALA A 363 -8.95 3.10 -3.03
CA ALA A 363 -8.75 2.08 -2.00
C ALA A 363 -8.57 0.66 -2.56
N VAL A 364 -9.47 0.22 -3.45
CA VAL A 364 -9.41 -1.10 -4.09
C VAL A 364 -8.32 -1.15 -5.17
N PRO A 365 -8.21 -0.16 -6.09
CA PRO A 365 -7.12 -0.13 -7.06
C PRO A 365 -5.73 -0.14 -6.43
N SER A 366 -5.52 0.52 -5.28
CA SER A 366 -4.24 0.46 -4.56
C SER A 366 -3.86 -0.97 -4.18
N ALA A 367 -4.84 -1.75 -3.71
CA ALA A 367 -4.67 -3.15 -3.37
C ALA A 367 -4.39 -4.02 -4.61
N ILE A 368 -5.08 -3.75 -5.73
CA ILE A 368 -4.86 -4.40 -7.03
C ILE A 368 -3.42 -4.13 -7.50
N LEU A 369 -2.97 -2.88 -7.47
CA LEU A 369 -1.61 -2.51 -7.85
C LEU A 369 -0.57 -3.22 -6.97
N LYS A 370 -0.69 -3.10 -5.66
CA LYS A 370 0.24 -3.73 -4.72
C LYS A 370 0.35 -5.22 -4.99
N TYR A 371 -0.77 -5.92 -5.10
CA TYR A 371 -0.80 -7.36 -5.35
C TYR A 371 -0.13 -7.70 -6.69
N HIS A 372 -0.62 -7.12 -7.78
CA HIS A 372 -0.15 -7.48 -9.11
C HIS A 372 1.28 -7.02 -9.38
N CYS A 373 1.67 -5.80 -9.00
CA CYS A 373 3.03 -5.32 -9.24
C CYS A 373 4.07 -6.15 -8.47
N THR A 374 3.80 -6.50 -7.20
CA THR A 374 4.75 -7.33 -6.44
C THR A 374 4.84 -8.77 -6.96
N GLU A 375 3.72 -9.37 -7.43
CA GLU A 375 3.74 -10.70 -8.06
C GLU A 375 4.38 -10.69 -9.45
N LEU A 376 4.18 -9.64 -10.24
CA LEU A 376 4.85 -9.49 -11.54
C LEU A 376 6.35 -9.26 -11.36
N ALA A 377 6.75 -8.44 -10.37
CA ALA A 377 8.17 -8.24 -10.03
C ALA A 377 8.84 -9.55 -9.61
N ARG A 378 8.14 -10.43 -8.86
CA ARG A 378 8.64 -11.77 -8.54
C ARG A 378 8.93 -12.59 -9.80
N LYS A 379 8.03 -12.54 -10.79
CA LYS A 379 8.24 -13.22 -12.09
C LYS A 379 9.41 -12.63 -12.86
N VAL A 380 9.51 -11.30 -12.91
CA VAL A 380 10.64 -10.61 -13.54
C VAL A 380 11.95 -10.95 -12.85
N ALA A 381 11.98 -10.99 -11.51
CA ALA A 381 13.18 -11.37 -10.76
C ALA A 381 13.61 -12.81 -11.08
N ASN A 382 12.68 -13.77 -11.11
CA ASN A 382 12.96 -15.15 -11.50
C ASN A 382 13.51 -15.26 -12.93
N ASP A 383 12.82 -14.67 -13.91
CA ASP A 383 13.28 -14.70 -15.31
C ASP A 383 14.65 -14.00 -15.45
N THR A 384 14.90 -12.92 -14.70
CA THR A 384 16.21 -12.23 -14.69
C THR A 384 17.31 -13.13 -14.14
N MET A 385 17.05 -13.84 -13.03
CA MET A 385 18.00 -14.82 -12.47
C MET A 385 18.29 -15.93 -13.47
N ASP A 386 17.28 -16.51 -14.09
CA ASP A 386 17.40 -17.61 -15.03
C ASP A 386 18.21 -17.21 -16.27
N VAL A 387 17.94 -16.04 -16.83
CA VAL A 387 18.65 -15.50 -18.01
C VAL A 387 20.13 -15.26 -17.71
N HIS A 388 20.49 -14.83 -16.49
CA HIS A 388 21.88 -14.61 -16.10
C HIS A 388 22.60 -15.92 -15.68
N GLY A 389 21.84 -16.94 -15.29
CA GLY A 389 22.38 -18.23 -14.88
C GLY A 389 23.36 -18.12 -13.70
N GLY A 390 24.49 -18.80 -13.78
CA GLY A 390 25.48 -18.84 -12.70
C GLY A 390 25.97 -17.47 -12.22
N LYS A 391 25.98 -16.43 -13.09
CA LYS A 391 26.32 -15.06 -12.69
C LYS A 391 25.34 -14.50 -11.64
N ALA A 392 24.05 -14.81 -11.76
CA ALA A 392 23.06 -14.34 -10.81
C ALA A 392 23.09 -15.11 -9.47
N ILE A 393 23.51 -16.39 -9.50
CA ILE A 393 23.59 -17.23 -8.31
C ILE A 393 24.80 -16.92 -7.45
N MET A 394 25.93 -16.60 -8.08
CA MET A 394 27.18 -16.35 -7.35
C MET A 394 27.18 -14.94 -6.77
N MET A 395 26.95 -14.84 -5.45
CA MET A 395 27.00 -13.57 -4.72
C MET A 395 28.40 -12.96 -4.73
N GLY A 396 28.47 -11.64 -4.80
CA GLY A 396 29.69 -10.87 -4.81
C GLY A 396 29.45 -9.42 -5.27
N PRO A 397 30.46 -8.54 -5.21
CA PRO A 397 30.32 -7.12 -5.54
C PRO A 397 29.79 -6.81 -6.96
N ARG A 398 29.87 -7.78 -7.86
CA ARG A 398 29.40 -7.64 -9.24
C ARG A 398 28.06 -8.35 -9.50
N ASN A 399 27.43 -8.90 -8.46
CA ASN A 399 26.09 -9.45 -8.56
C ASN A 399 25.06 -8.36 -8.26
N TYR A 400 24.32 -7.94 -9.24
CA TYR A 400 23.29 -6.90 -9.16
C TYR A 400 21.85 -7.47 -9.14
N SER A 401 21.69 -8.79 -9.17
CA SER A 401 20.37 -9.47 -9.23
C SER A 401 20.01 -10.21 -7.94
N GLY A 402 21.00 -10.64 -7.14
CA GLY A 402 20.76 -11.47 -5.96
C GLY A 402 19.99 -10.75 -4.85
N HIS A 403 20.40 -9.53 -4.47
CA HIS A 403 19.68 -8.76 -3.45
C HIS A 403 18.26 -8.37 -3.88
N PRO A 404 18.01 -7.84 -5.09
CA PRO A 404 16.65 -7.62 -5.58
C PRO A 404 15.79 -8.89 -5.56
N TYR A 405 16.35 -10.04 -5.92
CA TYR A 405 15.65 -11.32 -5.84
C TYR A 405 15.25 -11.68 -4.40
N MET A 406 16.19 -11.55 -3.45
CA MET A 406 15.94 -11.81 -2.02
C MET A 406 14.95 -10.80 -1.42
N ALA A 407 14.91 -9.55 -1.89
CA ALA A 407 13.99 -8.53 -1.40
C ALA A 407 12.53 -8.75 -1.82
N THR A 408 12.28 -9.46 -2.93
CA THR A 408 10.94 -9.63 -3.51
C THR A 408 9.90 -10.19 -2.53
N PRO A 409 10.15 -11.26 -1.74
CA PRO A 409 9.19 -11.78 -0.77
C PRO A 409 8.79 -10.78 0.33
N ILE A 410 9.65 -9.80 0.64
CA ILE A 410 9.34 -8.76 1.62
C ILE A 410 8.16 -7.92 1.14
N ALA A 411 8.23 -7.41 -0.11
CA ALA A 411 7.16 -6.61 -0.71
C ALA A 411 5.83 -7.37 -0.82
N ILE A 412 5.87 -8.70 -0.95
CA ILE A 412 4.68 -9.55 -0.99
C ILE A 412 4.02 -9.66 0.40
N THR A 413 4.84 -9.58 1.46
CA THR A 413 4.38 -9.78 2.84
C THR A 413 3.88 -8.50 3.50
N VAL A 414 4.55 -7.36 3.28
CA VAL A 414 4.25 -6.09 3.95
C VAL A 414 3.05 -5.36 3.34
N GLU A 415 2.50 -4.38 4.05
CA GLU A 415 1.35 -3.54 3.64
C GLU A 415 0.11 -4.35 3.25
N GLY A 416 -0.15 -5.41 4.00
CA GLY A 416 -1.16 -6.42 3.70
C GLY A 416 -0.58 -7.55 2.85
N ALA A 417 -0.43 -8.74 3.46
CA ALA A 417 0.08 -9.92 2.75
C ALA A 417 -0.77 -10.19 1.49
N ASN A 418 -0.11 -10.56 0.38
CA ASN A 418 -0.81 -10.71 -0.90
C ASN A 418 -1.97 -11.70 -0.85
N ILE A 419 -1.88 -12.77 -0.05
CA ILE A 419 -2.98 -13.73 0.14
C ILE A 419 -4.21 -13.02 0.74
N LEU A 420 -4.01 -12.21 1.79
CA LEU A 420 -5.09 -11.41 2.38
C LEU A 420 -5.60 -10.35 1.40
N THR A 421 -4.70 -9.58 0.81
CA THR A 421 -5.03 -8.47 -0.09
C THR A 421 -5.90 -8.95 -1.24
N ARG A 422 -5.53 -10.07 -1.89
CA ARG A 422 -6.32 -10.66 -2.98
C ARG A 422 -7.73 -11.07 -2.54
N SER A 423 -7.83 -11.75 -1.39
CA SER A 423 -9.10 -12.38 -1.00
C SER A 423 -10.02 -11.44 -0.25
N LEU A 424 -9.49 -10.63 0.67
CA LEU A 424 -10.30 -9.75 1.51
C LEU A 424 -10.49 -8.37 0.89
N ILE A 425 -9.41 -7.71 0.47
CA ILE A 425 -9.50 -6.32 0.02
C ILE A 425 -10.00 -6.26 -1.42
N ILE A 426 -9.33 -6.96 -2.37
CA ILE A 426 -9.68 -6.87 -3.79
C ILE A 426 -11.03 -7.52 -4.05
N PHE A 427 -11.24 -8.76 -3.58
CA PHE A 427 -12.49 -9.47 -3.83
C PHE A 427 -13.57 -9.08 -2.82
N GLY A 428 -13.35 -9.26 -1.51
CA GLY A 428 -14.37 -9.03 -0.50
C GLY A 428 -14.87 -7.58 -0.46
N GLN A 429 -13.96 -6.64 -0.17
CA GLN A 429 -14.32 -5.22 -0.12
C GLN A 429 -14.62 -4.65 -1.51
N GLY A 430 -13.86 -5.06 -2.55
CA GLY A 430 -14.08 -4.63 -3.92
C GLY A 430 -15.46 -5.02 -4.44
N ALA A 431 -15.89 -6.25 -4.24
CA ALA A 431 -17.22 -6.71 -4.64
C ALA A 431 -18.33 -5.91 -3.95
N MET A 432 -18.21 -5.64 -2.65
CA MET A 432 -19.22 -4.88 -1.90
C MET A 432 -19.29 -3.41 -2.32
N ARG A 433 -18.14 -2.78 -2.53
CA ARG A 433 -18.03 -1.33 -2.81
C ARG A 433 -18.29 -0.97 -4.27
N CYS A 434 -17.74 -1.77 -5.18
CA CYS A 434 -17.78 -1.47 -6.62
C CYS A 434 -19.02 -2.04 -7.30
N HIS A 435 -19.74 -2.98 -6.66
CA HIS A 435 -20.99 -3.49 -7.19
C HIS A 435 -22.08 -2.41 -7.12
N PRO A 436 -22.83 -2.14 -8.22
CA PRO A 436 -23.75 -1.02 -8.27
C PRO A 436 -24.90 -1.05 -7.24
N TYR A 437 -25.25 -2.23 -6.73
CA TYR A 437 -26.46 -2.41 -5.90
C TYR A 437 -26.20 -2.96 -4.50
N VAL A 438 -25.18 -3.79 -4.29
CA VAL A 438 -24.98 -4.52 -3.03
C VAL A 438 -24.88 -3.60 -1.81
N LEU A 439 -24.11 -2.52 -1.90
CA LEU A 439 -24.01 -1.57 -0.79
C LEU A 439 -25.34 -0.85 -0.54
N ARG A 440 -26.05 -0.46 -1.60
CA ARG A 440 -27.39 0.16 -1.51
C ARG A 440 -28.41 -0.74 -0.83
N GLU A 441 -28.41 -2.04 -1.15
CA GLU A 441 -29.28 -3.03 -0.51
C GLU A 441 -28.95 -3.18 0.97
N LEU A 442 -27.65 -3.19 1.33
CA LEU A 442 -27.21 -3.28 2.73
C LEU A 442 -27.58 -2.03 3.54
N GLU A 443 -27.42 -0.85 2.97
CA GLU A 443 -27.76 0.43 3.60
C GLU A 443 -29.27 0.53 3.80
N ALA A 444 -30.08 0.21 2.78
CA ALA A 444 -31.53 0.19 2.86
C ALA A 444 -32.05 -0.80 3.92
N ALA A 445 -31.41 -1.97 4.03
CA ALA A 445 -31.76 -2.96 5.06
C ALA A 445 -31.42 -2.52 6.49
N GLN A 446 -30.54 -1.53 6.66
CA GLN A 446 -30.13 -0.97 7.96
C GLN A 446 -30.81 0.38 8.26
N GLU A 447 -31.62 0.91 7.34
CA GLU A 447 -32.34 2.18 7.52
C GLU A 447 -33.30 2.07 8.73
N LYS A 448 -33.24 3.07 9.61
CA LYS A 448 -34.08 3.11 10.83
C LYS A 448 -35.55 3.38 10.52
N ASP A 449 -35.80 4.15 9.48
CA ASP A 449 -37.15 4.37 8.95
C ASP A 449 -37.52 3.16 8.06
N THR A 450 -38.31 2.27 8.62
CA THR A 450 -38.71 1.00 7.97
C THR A 450 -39.45 1.21 6.65
N GLU A 451 -40.31 2.25 6.53
CA GLU A 451 -41.04 2.52 5.29
C GLU A 451 -40.11 3.01 4.20
N ARG A 452 -39.22 3.92 4.54
CA ARG A 452 -38.18 4.40 3.63
C ARG A 452 -37.23 3.28 3.24
N GLY A 453 -36.72 2.51 4.21
CA GLY A 453 -35.84 1.38 3.97
C GLY A 453 -36.42 0.34 3.04
N LEU A 454 -37.73 0.02 3.18
CA LEU A 454 -38.43 -0.92 2.29
C LEU A 454 -38.48 -0.41 0.85
N VAL A 455 -38.81 0.86 0.64
CA VAL A 455 -38.88 1.47 -0.71
C VAL A 455 -37.52 1.48 -1.38
N GLU A 456 -36.47 1.88 -0.64
CA GLU A 456 -35.10 1.93 -1.16
C GLU A 456 -34.56 0.52 -1.44
N PHE A 457 -34.89 -0.47 -0.60
CA PHE A 457 -34.53 -1.86 -0.81
C PHE A 457 -35.20 -2.48 -2.04
N ASP A 458 -36.51 -2.27 -2.23
CA ASP A 458 -37.24 -2.76 -3.40
C ASP A 458 -36.68 -2.16 -4.70
N ASP A 459 -36.41 -0.85 -4.73
CA ASP A 459 -35.78 -0.19 -5.88
C ASP A 459 -34.40 -0.78 -6.20
N ALA A 460 -33.56 -0.96 -5.19
CA ALA A 460 -32.22 -1.54 -5.35
C ALA A 460 -32.33 -3.00 -5.84
N LEU A 461 -33.16 -3.83 -5.23
CA LEU A 461 -33.32 -5.24 -5.56
C LEU A 461 -33.83 -5.47 -6.99
N PHE A 462 -34.90 -4.76 -7.41
CA PHE A 462 -35.44 -4.92 -8.77
C PHE A 462 -34.45 -4.39 -9.83
N SER A 463 -33.71 -3.31 -9.53
CA SER A 463 -32.65 -2.81 -10.38
C SER A 463 -31.48 -3.81 -10.49
N HIS A 464 -31.12 -4.46 -9.38
CA HIS A 464 -30.09 -5.50 -9.33
C HIS A 464 -30.48 -6.73 -10.16
N ILE A 465 -31.73 -7.19 -10.07
CA ILE A 465 -32.25 -8.29 -10.91
C ILE A 465 -32.12 -7.93 -12.39
N GLY A 466 -32.53 -6.71 -12.77
CA GLY A 466 -32.39 -6.22 -14.15
C GLY A 466 -30.96 -6.18 -14.63
N TYR A 467 -30.05 -5.72 -13.77
CA TYR A 467 -28.61 -5.69 -13.99
C TYR A 467 -28.04 -7.11 -14.18
N ALA A 468 -28.37 -8.07 -13.31
CA ALA A 468 -27.89 -9.44 -13.41
C ALA A 468 -28.34 -10.11 -14.72
N ILE A 469 -29.61 -9.95 -15.11
CA ILE A 469 -30.15 -10.47 -16.39
C ILE A 469 -29.43 -9.83 -17.59
N SER A 470 -29.24 -8.51 -17.55
CA SER A 470 -28.54 -7.77 -18.62
C SER A 470 -27.09 -8.24 -18.76
N ASN A 471 -26.38 -8.42 -17.63
CA ASN A 471 -25.01 -8.89 -17.65
C ASN A 471 -24.89 -10.36 -18.08
N ALA A 472 -25.84 -11.22 -17.72
CA ALA A 472 -25.89 -12.59 -18.21
C ALA A 472 -26.01 -12.65 -19.73
N ALA A 473 -26.96 -11.89 -20.30
CA ALA A 473 -27.15 -11.80 -21.74
C ALA A 473 -25.91 -11.23 -22.45
N ARG A 474 -25.33 -10.16 -21.89
CA ARG A 474 -24.13 -9.50 -22.42
C ARG A 474 -22.91 -10.41 -22.35
N ALA A 475 -22.68 -11.07 -21.21
CA ALA A 475 -21.57 -12.01 -21.04
C ALA A 475 -21.64 -13.15 -22.05
N PHE A 476 -22.83 -13.74 -22.25
CA PHE A 476 -23.05 -14.77 -23.26
C PHE A 476 -22.76 -14.27 -24.67
N PHE A 477 -23.33 -13.13 -25.07
CA PHE A 477 -23.14 -12.57 -26.41
C PHE A 477 -21.67 -12.22 -26.67
N LEU A 478 -21.00 -11.54 -25.73
CA LEU A 478 -19.60 -11.17 -25.86
C LEU A 478 -18.65 -12.40 -25.83
N ALA A 479 -19.02 -13.45 -25.09
CA ALA A 479 -18.26 -14.70 -25.12
C ALA A 479 -18.37 -15.37 -26.50
N PHE A 480 -19.60 -15.53 -27.02
CA PHE A 480 -19.85 -16.18 -28.30
C PHE A 480 -19.21 -15.43 -29.48
N THR A 481 -19.30 -14.10 -29.49
CA THR A 481 -18.72 -13.24 -30.54
C THR A 481 -17.24 -12.90 -30.32
N HIS A 482 -16.63 -13.40 -29.25
CA HIS A 482 -15.31 -12.95 -28.77
C HIS A 482 -15.22 -11.42 -28.66
N ALA A 483 -16.31 -10.75 -28.31
CA ALA A 483 -16.47 -9.30 -28.20
C ALA A 483 -16.12 -8.50 -29.47
N LYS A 484 -16.06 -9.12 -30.65
CA LYS A 484 -15.68 -8.46 -31.91
C LYS A 484 -16.56 -7.27 -32.28
N PHE A 485 -17.82 -7.27 -31.81
CA PHE A 485 -18.81 -6.22 -32.08
C PHE A 485 -18.96 -5.22 -30.93
N SER A 486 -18.20 -5.36 -29.84
CA SER A 486 -18.28 -4.39 -28.75
C SER A 486 -17.70 -3.04 -29.15
N ARG A 487 -18.33 -1.97 -28.65
CA ARG A 487 -17.80 -0.61 -28.81
C ARG A 487 -16.46 -0.48 -28.09
N VAL A 488 -15.56 0.26 -28.70
CA VAL A 488 -14.24 0.57 -28.16
C VAL A 488 -13.94 2.06 -28.39
N PRO A 489 -13.21 2.69 -27.46
CA PRO A 489 -12.94 4.13 -27.55
C PRO A 489 -11.99 4.48 -28.70
N LEU A 490 -11.06 3.59 -29.00
CA LEU A 490 -10.01 3.81 -30.00
C LEU A 490 -9.96 2.67 -31.03
N ASN A 491 -9.91 3.03 -32.29
CA ASN A 491 -9.73 2.08 -33.41
C ASN A 491 -8.26 1.98 -33.80
N THR A 492 -7.42 1.51 -32.88
CA THR A 492 -5.97 1.36 -33.00
C THR A 492 -5.57 -0.11 -32.93
N PRO A 493 -4.29 -0.47 -33.03
CA PRO A 493 -3.81 -1.84 -32.79
C PRO A 493 -4.22 -2.38 -31.41
N THR A 494 -4.48 -1.49 -30.43
CA THR A 494 -4.94 -1.84 -29.07
C THR A 494 -6.43 -2.17 -28.97
N ARG A 495 -7.21 -1.99 -30.06
CA ARG A 495 -8.66 -2.28 -30.10
C ARG A 495 -9.04 -3.61 -29.45
N ARG A 496 -8.26 -4.65 -29.69
CA ARG A 496 -8.53 -5.99 -29.18
C ARG A 496 -8.46 -6.07 -27.67
N TYR A 497 -7.60 -5.30 -27.04
CA TYR A 497 -7.49 -5.25 -25.57
C TYR A 497 -8.75 -4.64 -24.94
N TYR A 498 -9.25 -3.53 -25.47
CA TYR A 498 -10.53 -2.94 -25.03
C TYR A 498 -11.70 -3.91 -25.18
N GLN A 499 -11.78 -4.62 -26.30
CA GLN A 499 -12.80 -5.65 -26.52
C GLN A 499 -12.73 -6.77 -25.49
N ASN A 500 -11.53 -7.21 -25.14
CA ASN A 500 -11.32 -8.24 -24.13
C ASN A 500 -11.73 -7.74 -22.75
N VAL A 501 -11.40 -6.50 -22.37
CA VAL A 501 -11.82 -5.92 -21.09
C VAL A 501 -13.34 -5.81 -21.02
N ASN A 502 -14.02 -5.34 -22.07
CA ASN A 502 -15.49 -5.31 -22.11
C ASN A 502 -16.10 -6.72 -21.87
N ARG A 503 -15.53 -7.74 -22.53
CA ARG A 503 -15.96 -9.13 -22.36
C ARG A 503 -15.75 -9.62 -20.93
N TYR A 504 -14.56 -9.35 -20.37
CA TYR A 504 -14.24 -9.78 -19.01
C TYR A 504 -15.02 -9.01 -17.96
N SER A 505 -15.30 -7.73 -18.16
CA SER A 505 -16.15 -6.94 -17.27
C SER A 505 -17.56 -7.54 -17.17
N ALA A 506 -18.21 -7.85 -18.31
CA ALA A 506 -19.54 -8.47 -18.29
C ALA A 506 -19.53 -9.87 -17.63
N ALA A 507 -18.51 -10.69 -17.90
CA ALA A 507 -18.37 -11.99 -17.27
C ALA A 507 -18.08 -11.87 -15.76
N PHE A 508 -17.27 -10.88 -15.37
CA PHE A 508 -16.91 -10.60 -13.98
C PHE A 508 -18.12 -10.13 -13.18
N ALA A 509 -18.91 -9.18 -13.71
CA ALA A 509 -20.15 -8.73 -13.11
C ALA A 509 -21.09 -9.90 -12.80
N LEU A 510 -21.36 -10.74 -13.82
CA LEU A 510 -22.20 -11.94 -13.64
C LEU A 510 -21.62 -12.93 -12.63
N THR A 511 -20.30 -13.17 -12.67
CA THR A 511 -19.65 -14.11 -11.75
C THR A 511 -19.70 -13.60 -10.31
N THR A 512 -19.61 -12.28 -10.11
CA THR A 512 -19.73 -11.64 -8.79
C THR A 512 -21.13 -11.89 -8.22
N ASP A 513 -22.20 -11.69 -8.99
CA ASP A 513 -23.57 -11.96 -8.56
C ASP A 513 -23.75 -13.44 -8.18
N VAL A 514 -23.30 -14.36 -9.04
CA VAL A 514 -23.39 -15.79 -8.76
C VAL A 514 -22.62 -16.17 -7.50
N ALA A 515 -21.41 -15.61 -7.29
CA ALA A 515 -20.62 -15.86 -6.10
C ALA A 515 -21.30 -15.35 -4.83
N MET A 516 -21.96 -14.19 -4.89
CA MET A 516 -22.74 -13.65 -3.76
C MET A 516 -23.99 -14.48 -3.47
N LEU A 517 -24.74 -14.89 -4.49
CA LEU A 517 -25.94 -15.72 -4.34
C LEU A 517 -25.65 -17.10 -3.77
N THR A 518 -24.50 -17.70 -4.09
CA THR A 518 -24.16 -19.05 -3.62
C THR A 518 -23.69 -19.10 -2.17
N ALA A 519 -23.79 -17.99 -1.44
CA ALA A 519 -23.52 -17.85 0.00
C ALA A 519 -22.13 -18.25 0.47
N VAL A 520 -21.27 -18.67 -0.44
CA VAL A 520 -19.82 -18.85 -0.15
C VAL A 520 -19.26 -17.54 0.39
N SER A 521 -19.81 -16.42 -0.10
CA SER A 521 -19.44 -15.08 0.30
C SER A 521 -19.98 -14.66 1.66
N TYR A 522 -21.27 -14.87 1.94
CA TYR A 522 -21.91 -14.29 3.12
C TYR A 522 -21.45 -14.94 4.43
N THR A 523 -21.29 -16.25 4.43
CA THR A 523 -20.77 -17.01 5.59
C THR A 523 -19.28 -16.70 5.82
N HIS A 524 -18.53 -16.43 4.74
CA HIS A 524 -17.10 -16.12 4.84
C HIS A 524 -16.82 -14.64 5.12
N LEU A 525 -17.66 -13.73 4.68
CA LEU A 525 -17.56 -12.30 5.03
C LEU A 525 -17.95 -12.05 6.50
N ARG A 526 -18.91 -12.80 7.05
CA ARG A 526 -19.23 -12.78 8.48
C ARG A 526 -18.29 -13.61 9.35
N ALA A 527 -17.57 -14.57 8.80
CA ALA A 527 -16.61 -15.39 9.57
C ALA A 527 -15.42 -14.60 10.11
N HIS A 528 -15.25 -13.34 9.73
CA HIS A 528 -14.29 -12.44 10.37
C HIS A 528 -14.60 -12.17 11.84
N GLU A 529 -15.85 -12.22 12.25
CA GLU A 529 -16.20 -12.02 13.66
C GLU A 529 -16.05 -13.27 14.53
N THR A 530 -16.01 -14.46 13.96
CA THR A 530 -16.18 -15.67 14.77
C THR A 530 -15.12 -16.75 14.66
N ARG A 531 -14.20 -16.82 13.69
CA ARG A 531 -13.12 -17.84 13.73
C ARG A 531 -12.01 -17.65 12.68
N HIS A 532 -10.82 -17.38 13.16
CA HIS A 532 -9.53 -17.49 12.47
C HIS A 532 -9.29 -18.82 11.72
N ASP A 533 -10.02 -19.87 12.06
CA ASP A 533 -9.74 -21.24 11.60
C ASP A 533 -10.38 -21.62 10.26
N LEU A 534 -11.48 -20.98 9.84
CA LEU A 534 -12.23 -21.44 8.66
C LEU A 534 -11.66 -20.95 7.33
N VAL A 535 -11.13 -19.72 7.27
CA VAL A 535 -10.53 -19.19 6.02
C VAL A 535 -9.21 -19.90 5.74
N CYS A 536 -8.41 -20.20 6.76
CA CYS A 536 -7.19 -20.99 6.61
C CYS A 536 -7.47 -22.43 6.21
N ARG A 537 -8.49 -23.09 6.76
CA ARG A 537 -8.84 -24.48 6.40
C ARG A 537 -9.32 -24.63 4.95
N LEU A 538 -10.18 -23.73 4.47
CA LEU A 538 -10.71 -23.81 3.09
C LEU A 538 -9.67 -23.48 2.01
N LEU A 539 -8.61 -22.74 2.36
CA LEU A 539 -7.47 -22.48 1.46
C LEU A 539 -6.42 -23.60 1.50
N LEU A 540 -6.42 -24.42 2.54
CA LEU A 540 -5.47 -25.54 2.70
C LEU A 540 -6.05 -26.90 2.25
N GLU A 541 -7.38 -27.02 2.11
CA GLU A 541 -8.05 -28.27 1.70
C GLU A 541 -8.40 -28.30 0.19
N LYS A 542 -7.97 -27.34 -0.59
CA LYS A 542 -8.00 -27.32 -2.06
C LYS A 542 -6.62 -26.98 -2.63
#